data_e0b66b1e6bf30f4cf975f3910d7a505a
#
_entry.id   e0b66b1e6bf30f4cf975f3910d7a505a
#
_cell.length_a   1.000
_cell.length_b   1.000
_cell.length_c   1.000
_cell.angle_alpha   90.00
_cell.angle_beta   90.00
_cell.angle_gamma   90.00
#
_symmetry.space_group_name_H-M   'P 1'
#
loop_
_entity.id
_entity.type
_entity.pdbx_description
1 polymer ?
#
loop_
_entity_poly.entity_id
_entity_poly.type
_entity_poly.pdbx_seq_one_letter_code
_entity_poly.pdbx_strand_id
1 'polypeptide(L)'
;VQANEPTPDPSMASSDEKPVPTPASTGGDGGPPGRPTTTSTMLLDKGAAALQSLRPVKQMKQHVCTFALYAHDPHRQVETHHYVSRLNQDVLQCPVYDSDDKHARLIGVEYIVSREIFESLPAEEQRLWHSHAHEVKAGLWANPWVPSVLGKPELDHMAGTFGKFWCTWQVDRGDRLPLGAPALMVSPQGERDGAVRPDLVRRRDQRYSFSTEELRAARADVEVPAEPRPGQADYWVRHHKGFAVDVVPHEMKRHAPFP
;
A
#
# COMPACT_ATOMS: atom_id res chain seq x y z
N VAL A 1 41.17 3.06 27.64
CA VAL A 1 41.09 3.05 26.17
C VAL A 1 39.65 2.68 25.83
N GLN A 2 38.81 3.70 25.60
CA GLN A 2 37.45 3.50 25.12
C GLN A 2 37.57 3.11 23.65
N ALA A 3 37.07 1.94 23.29
CA ALA A 3 36.92 1.54 21.91
C ALA A 3 35.87 2.48 21.29
N ASN A 4 36.25 3.23 20.26
CA ASN A 4 35.32 3.94 19.40
C ASN A 4 34.43 2.90 18.72
N GLU A 5 33.18 2.78 19.14
CA GLU A 5 32.18 2.10 18.32
C GLU A 5 32.04 2.87 17.01
N PRO A 6 32.07 2.19 15.86
CA PRO A 6 31.85 2.87 14.59
C PRO A 6 30.46 3.50 14.61
N THR A 7 30.39 4.81 14.41
CA THR A 7 29.11 5.49 14.17
C THR A 7 28.42 4.79 13.01
N PRO A 8 27.17 4.32 13.16
CA PRO A 8 26.46 3.68 12.06
C PRO A 8 26.36 4.68 10.89
N ASP A 9 26.73 4.23 9.72
CA ASP A 9 26.57 4.99 8.48
C ASP A 9 25.08 5.30 8.30
N PRO A 10 24.65 6.57 8.38
CA PRO A 10 23.23 6.93 8.25
C PRO A 10 22.62 6.53 6.90
N SER A 11 23.44 6.21 5.91
CA SER A 11 22.99 5.73 4.59
C SER A 11 22.45 4.30 4.62
N MET A 12 22.70 3.53 5.67
CA MET A 12 22.23 2.13 5.76
C MET A 12 20.75 1.99 6.12
N ALA A 13 20.10 3.03 6.62
CA ALA A 13 18.69 3.03 7.02
C ALA A 13 17.77 3.74 6.02
N SER A 14 18.35 4.46 5.03
CA SER A 14 17.56 5.15 4.01
C SER A 14 16.94 4.18 3.04
N SER A 15 15.64 4.34 2.77
CA SER A 15 14.90 3.52 1.82
C SER A 15 15.30 3.76 0.35
N ASP A 16 16.14 4.75 0.04
CA ASP A 16 16.13 5.36 -1.28
C ASP A 16 17.19 4.92 -2.29
N GLU A 17 18.37 4.46 -1.92
CA GLU A 17 19.42 4.40 -2.94
C GLU A 17 20.25 3.12 -3.02
N LYS A 18 20.12 2.16 -2.12
CA LYS A 18 20.97 0.97 -2.19
C LYS A 18 20.14 -0.30 -2.21
N PRO A 19 20.35 -1.17 -3.20
CA PRO A 19 19.89 -2.52 -3.10
C PRO A 19 20.53 -3.13 -1.84
N VAL A 20 19.71 -3.42 -0.83
CA VAL A 20 20.20 -4.10 0.38
C VAL A 20 20.65 -5.49 -0.05
N PRO A 21 21.88 -5.92 0.31
CA PRO A 21 22.34 -7.25 -0.03
C PRO A 21 21.36 -8.28 0.53
N THR A 22 20.64 -8.93 -0.36
CA THR A 22 19.78 -10.05 0.05
C THR A 22 20.69 -11.19 0.45
N PRO A 23 20.50 -11.84 1.61
CA PRO A 23 21.23 -13.04 1.96
C PRO A 23 21.18 -14.04 0.80
N ALA A 24 22.32 -14.64 0.47
CA ALA A 24 22.39 -15.63 -0.58
C ALA A 24 21.31 -16.70 -0.35
N SER A 25 20.37 -16.81 -1.29
CA SER A 25 19.27 -17.73 -1.13
C SER A 25 19.61 -19.07 -1.75
N THR A 26 19.17 -20.12 -1.10
CA THR A 26 19.16 -21.48 -1.63
C THR A 26 17.95 -21.75 -2.54
N GLY A 27 17.08 -20.77 -2.80
CA GLY A 27 15.87 -20.92 -3.62
C GLY A 27 15.89 -19.99 -4.85
N GLY A 28 15.76 -20.55 -6.04
CA GLY A 28 15.91 -19.87 -7.33
C GLY A 28 14.69 -19.14 -7.89
N ASP A 29 13.61 -18.90 -7.13
CA ASP A 29 12.33 -18.44 -7.65
C ASP A 29 11.96 -16.97 -7.30
N GLY A 30 12.89 -16.20 -6.75
CA GLY A 30 12.62 -14.81 -6.36
C GLY A 30 11.81 -14.64 -5.06
N GLY A 31 11.36 -15.71 -4.43
CA GLY A 31 10.65 -15.70 -3.15
C GLY A 31 11.55 -15.36 -1.95
N PRO A 32 10.98 -15.19 -0.74
CA PRO A 32 11.74 -14.95 0.49
C PRO A 32 12.78 -16.04 0.72
N PRO A 33 13.99 -15.70 1.23
CA PRO A 33 15.00 -16.68 1.58
C PRO A 33 14.55 -17.52 2.78
N GLY A 34 14.93 -18.79 2.81
CA GLY A 34 14.63 -19.66 3.93
C GLY A 34 14.49 -21.11 3.56
N ARG A 35 14.24 -21.94 4.58
CA ARG A 35 14.01 -23.37 4.38
C ARG A 35 12.54 -23.61 4.01
N PRO A 36 12.26 -24.58 3.14
CA PRO A 36 10.88 -24.95 2.82
C PRO A 36 10.08 -25.37 4.06
N THR A 37 8.79 -25.10 4.05
CA THR A 37 7.87 -25.53 5.09
C THR A 37 7.86 -27.05 5.22
N THR A 38 8.04 -27.58 6.43
CA THR A 38 8.04 -29.03 6.67
C THR A 38 6.63 -29.60 6.72
N THR A 39 6.50 -30.91 6.50
CA THR A 39 5.20 -31.59 6.60
C THR A 39 4.57 -31.44 8.00
N SER A 40 5.38 -31.46 9.06
CA SER A 40 4.90 -31.24 10.43
C SER A 40 4.35 -29.82 10.63
N THR A 41 5.03 -28.82 10.11
CA THR A 41 4.53 -27.42 10.14
C THR A 41 3.21 -27.29 9.38
N MET A 42 3.14 -27.85 8.16
CA MET A 42 1.89 -27.84 7.38
C MET A 42 0.72 -28.52 8.09
N LEU A 43 0.97 -29.61 8.83
CA LEU A 43 -0.06 -30.29 9.60
C LEU A 43 -0.51 -29.44 10.80
N LEU A 44 0.44 -28.79 11.49
CA LEU A 44 0.14 -27.85 12.58
C LEU A 44 -0.72 -26.68 12.08
N ASP A 45 -0.34 -26.07 10.95
CA ASP A 45 -1.08 -24.94 10.36
C ASP A 45 -2.51 -25.37 9.99
N LYS A 46 -2.70 -26.54 9.40
CA LYS A 46 -4.04 -27.07 9.10
C LYS A 46 -4.87 -27.29 10.37
N GLY A 47 -4.26 -27.82 11.44
CA GLY A 47 -4.92 -28.01 12.72
C GLY A 47 -5.29 -26.67 13.36
N ALA A 48 -4.38 -25.71 13.36
CA ALA A 48 -4.63 -24.37 13.86
C ALA A 48 -5.75 -23.67 13.08
N ALA A 49 -5.72 -23.73 11.75
CA ALA A 49 -6.75 -23.13 10.90
C ALA A 49 -8.16 -23.73 11.15
N ALA A 50 -8.22 -25.02 11.52
CA ALA A 50 -9.49 -25.67 11.84
C ALA A 50 -10.05 -25.24 13.22
N LEU A 51 -9.17 -24.92 14.17
CA LEU A 51 -9.55 -24.62 15.55
C LEU A 51 -9.70 -23.11 15.83
N GLN A 52 -8.92 -22.26 15.12
CA GLN A 52 -8.90 -20.83 15.35
C GLN A 52 -9.97 -20.11 14.52
N SER A 53 -10.61 -19.11 15.11
CA SER A 53 -11.71 -18.41 14.45
C SER A 53 -11.25 -17.44 13.34
N LEU A 54 -10.04 -16.88 13.42
CA LEU A 54 -9.46 -15.89 12.50
C LEU A 54 -10.44 -14.73 12.15
N ARG A 55 -11.24 -14.31 13.15
CA ARG A 55 -12.36 -13.35 12.95
C ARG A 55 -11.96 -12.06 12.24
N PRO A 56 -10.83 -11.37 12.61
CA PRO A 56 -10.45 -10.14 11.92
C PRO A 56 -10.20 -10.34 10.43
N VAL A 57 -9.51 -11.43 10.05
CA VAL A 57 -9.21 -11.74 8.65
C VAL A 57 -10.50 -12.05 7.87
N LYS A 58 -11.47 -12.71 8.50
CA LYS A 58 -12.79 -13.02 7.90
C LYS A 58 -13.66 -11.79 7.65
N GLN A 59 -13.28 -10.61 8.17
CA GLN A 59 -13.97 -9.35 7.89
C GLN A 59 -13.51 -8.69 6.58
N MET A 60 -12.45 -9.17 5.98
CA MET A 60 -12.03 -8.75 4.64
C MET A 60 -13.03 -9.28 3.62
N LYS A 61 -13.81 -8.38 3.01
CA LYS A 61 -14.95 -8.74 2.14
C LYS A 61 -14.77 -8.32 0.70
N GLN A 62 -13.83 -7.44 0.43
CA GLN A 62 -13.59 -6.94 -0.91
C GLN A 62 -12.11 -7.06 -1.24
N HIS A 63 -11.83 -7.38 -2.49
CA HIS A 63 -10.51 -7.31 -3.09
C HIS A 63 -10.51 -6.20 -4.12
N VAL A 64 -9.57 -5.28 -3.97
CA VAL A 64 -9.34 -4.18 -4.90
C VAL A 64 -7.93 -4.28 -5.44
N CYS A 65 -7.80 -4.17 -6.75
CA CYS A 65 -6.53 -4.05 -7.43
C CYS A 65 -6.37 -2.62 -7.98
N THR A 66 -5.27 -1.98 -7.60
CA THR A 66 -4.93 -0.63 -8.07
C THR A 66 -3.40 -0.47 -8.19
N PHE A 67 -2.91 0.76 -8.22
CA PHE A 67 -1.49 1.08 -8.30
C PHE A 67 -1.13 2.13 -7.26
N ALA A 68 0.03 1.98 -6.65
CA ALA A 68 0.57 2.96 -5.71
C ALA A 68 1.95 3.45 -6.18
N LEU A 69 2.24 4.71 -5.88
CA LEU A 69 3.50 5.37 -6.15
C LEU A 69 4.20 5.70 -4.84
N TYR A 70 5.53 5.65 -4.84
CA TYR A 70 6.29 6.12 -3.67
C TYR A 70 6.19 7.64 -3.58
N ALA A 71 5.81 8.17 -2.42
CA ALA A 71 5.57 9.61 -2.24
C ALA A 71 6.82 10.47 -2.51
N HIS A 72 8.01 9.93 -2.29
CA HIS A 72 9.28 10.61 -2.52
C HIS A 72 9.90 10.32 -3.91
N ASP A 73 9.40 9.28 -4.62
CA ASP A 73 9.83 8.92 -5.97
C ASP A 73 8.65 8.34 -6.79
N PRO A 74 7.82 9.19 -7.43
CA PRO A 74 6.65 8.75 -8.19
C PRO A 74 6.97 7.89 -9.44
N HIS A 75 8.24 7.79 -9.85
CA HIS A 75 8.66 6.86 -10.90
C HIS A 75 8.67 5.41 -10.42
N ARG A 76 8.80 5.19 -9.12
CA ARG A 76 8.67 3.88 -8.50
C ARG A 76 7.21 3.60 -8.23
N GLN A 77 6.69 2.55 -8.85
CA GLN A 77 5.27 2.20 -8.87
C GLN A 77 5.07 0.72 -8.66
N VAL A 78 4.03 0.37 -7.92
CA VAL A 78 3.68 -1.00 -7.58
C VAL A 78 2.21 -1.25 -7.89
N GLU A 79 1.90 -2.38 -8.54
CA GLU A 79 0.55 -2.93 -8.53
C GLU A 79 0.24 -3.43 -7.12
N THR A 80 -0.92 -3.09 -6.59
CA THR A 80 -1.30 -3.36 -5.20
C THR A 80 -2.66 -4.04 -5.11
N HIS A 81 -2.77 -4.96 -4.16
CA HIS A 81 -3.96 -5.75 -3.90
C HIS A 81 -4.44 -5.51 -2.48
N HIS A 82 -5.51 -4.74 -2.34
CA HIS A 82 -6.07 -4.34 -1.06
C HIS A 82 -7.21 -5.27 -0.67
N TYR A 83 -7.13 -5.86 0.51
CA TYR A 83 -8.21 -6.67 1.08
C TYR A 83 -8.95 -5.86 2.12
N VAL A 84 -10.12 -5.33 1.72
CA VAL A 84 -10.83 -4.29 2.46
C VAL A 84 -11.69 -4.87 3.56
N SER A 85 -11.53 -4.33 4.76
CA SER A 85 -12.37 -4.56 5.94
C SER A 85 -12.95 -3.23 6.42
N ARG A 86 -14.26 -3.17 6.54
CA ARG A 86 -14.98 -1.98 6.98
C ARG A 86 -15.15 -1.99 8.50
N LEU A 87 -14.59 -0.99 9.19
CA LEU A 87 -14.78 -0.80 10.63
C LEU A 87 -16.13 -0.15 10.92
N ASN A 88 -16.48 0.86 10.13
CA ASN A 88 -17.78 1.52 10.07
C ASN A 88 -17.96 2.14 8.69
N GLN A 89 -18.95 2.99 8.47
CA GLN A 89 -19.21 3.61 7.18
C GLN A 89 -18.08 4.56 6.72
N ASP A 90 -17.36 5.14 7.67
CA ASP A 90 -16.36 6.20 7.43
C ASP A 90 -14.91 5.74 7.54
N VAL A 91 -14.67 4.52 8.06
CA VAL A 91 -13.30 4.01 8.29
C VAL A 91 -13.16 2.58 7.79
N LEU A 92 -12.22 2.41 6.87
CA LEU A 92 -11.82 1.11 6.34
C LEU A 92 -10.35 0.85 6.65
N GLN A 93 -9.99 -0.43 6.67
CA GLN A 93 -8.60 -0.88 6.82
C GLN A 93 -8.30 -1.97 5.81
N CYS A 94 -7.08 -1.95 5.29
CA CYS A 94 -6.66 -2.84 4.22
C CYS A 94 -5.25 -3.35 4.47
N PRO A 95 -5.00 -4.63 4.73
CA PRO A 95 -3.72 -5.22 4.40
C PRO A 95 -3.54 -5.19 2.88
N VAL A 96 -2.34 -4.83 2.45
CA VAL A 96 -1.98 -4.64 1.05
C VAL A 96 -0.94 -5.67 0.66
N TYR A 97 -1.18 -6.37 -0.45
CA TYR A 97 -0.31 -7.40 -1.01
C TYR A 97 0.21 -7.01 -2.40
N ASP A 98 1.29 -7.63 -2.83
CA ASP A 98 1.89 -7.43 -4.15
C ASP A 98 1.23 -8.25 -5.28
N SER A 99 0.33 -9.13 -4.94
CA SER A 99 -0.48 -9.92 -5.87
C SER A 99 -1.71 -10.51 -5.17
N ASP A 100 -2.57 -11.18 -5.92
CA ASP A 100 -3.67 -12.01 -5.39
C ASP A 100 -3.33 -13.51 -5.39
N ASP A 101 -2.08 -13.86 -5.60
CA ASP A 101 -1.59 -15.23 -5.54
C ASP A 101 -1.55 -15.75 -4.09
N LYS A 102 -1.66 -17.05 -3.92
CA LYS A 102 -1.53 -17.73 -2.61
C LYS A 102 -0.19 -17.49 -1.90
N HIS A 103 0.83 -17.07 -2.62
CA HIS A 103 2.17 -16.76 -2.11
C HIS A 103 2.45 -15.25 -2.10
N ALA A 104 1.43 -14.42 -2.26
CA ALA A 104 1.53 -12.98 -2.22
C ALA A 104 2.19 -12.49 -0.92
N ARG A 105 3.04 -11.48 -1.04
CA ARG A 105 3.71 -10.85 0.09
C ARG A 105 2.86 -9.72 0.64
N LEU A 106 2.68 -9.69 1.96
CA LEU A 106 2.09 -8.53 2.64
C LEU A 106 3.09 -7.37 2.55
N ILE A 107 2.80 -6.40 1.72
CA ILE A 107 3.71 -5.28 1.45
C ILE A 107 3.39 -4.03 2.26
N GLY A 108 2.23 -3.97 2.90
CA GLY A 108 1.90 -2.81 3.72
C GLY A 108 0.48 -2.79 4.25
N VAL A 109 0.10 -1.64 4.77
CA VAL A 109 -1.24 -1.39 5.35
C VAL A 109 -1.74 -0.04 4.88
N GLU A 110 -3.00 0.01 4.45
CA GLU A 110 -3.70 1.24 4.15
C GLU A 110 -4.91 1.43 5.06
N TYR A 111 -5.12 2.67 5.51
CA TYR A 111 -6.35 3.13 6.14
C TYR A 111 -7.07 4.09 5.21
N ILE A 112 -8.37 3.95 5.10
CA ILE A 112 -9.20 4.78 4.25
C ILE A 112 -10.26 5.45 5.13
N VAL A 113 -10.47 6.75 4.92
CA VAL A 113 -11.45 7.51 5.69
C VAL A 113 -12.37 8.33 4.78
N SER A 114 -13.57 8.62 5.29
CA SER A 114 -14.47 9.55 4.63
C SER A 114 -13.91 10.98 4.59
N ARG A 115 -14.50 11.82 3.75
CA ARG A 115 -14.18 13.25 3.66
C ARG A 115 -14.30 13.94 5.01
N GLU A 116 -15.37 13.68 5.75
CA GLU A 116 -15.66 14.31 7.02
C GLU A 116 -14.55 14.04 8.05
N ILE A 117 -14.07 12.81 8.12
CA ILE A 117 -12.95 12.46 8.97
C ILE A 117 -11.66 13.13 8.47
N PHE A 118 -11.37 13.08 7.17
CA PHE A 118 -10.18 13.70 6.60
C PHE A 118 -10.14 15.22 6.89
N GLU A 119 -11.25 15.93 6.72
CA GLU A 119 -11.33 17.37 6.99
C GLU A 119 -11.11 17.72 8.47
N SER A 120 -11.41 16.79 9.38
CA SER A 120 -11.20 16.96 10.82
C SER A 120 -9.73 16.76 11.26
N LEU A 121 -8.90 16.18 10.41
CA LEU A 121 -7.50 15.93 10.73
C LEU A 121 -6.67 17.22 10.76
N PRO A 122 -5.62 17.30 11.59
CA PRO A 122 -4.65 18.39 11.53
C PRO A 122 -4.02 18.52 10.14
N ALA A 123 -3.67 19.74 9.74
CA ALA A 123 -3.15 20.01 8.38
C ALA A 123 -1.86 19.23 8.06
N GLU A 124 -0.99 19.04 9.04
CA GLU A 124 0.24 18.25 8.91
C GLU A 124 -0.06 16.76 8.70
N GLU A 125 -1.13 16.24 9.29
CA GLU A 125 -1.57 14.85 9.09
C GLU A 125 -2.22 14.69 7.71
N GLN A 126 -3.05 15.64 7.27
CA GLN A 126 -3.70 15.61 5.95
C GLN A 126 -2.71 15.45 4.79
N ARG A 127 -1.49 15.99 4.93
CA ARG A 127 -0.43 15.89 3.91
C ARG A 127 0.08 14.47 3.67
N LEU A 128 -0.17 13.56 4.60
CA LEU A 128 0.21 12.15 4.49
C LEU A 128 -0.86 11.30 3.79
N TRP A 129 -1.97 11.91 3.42
CA TRP A 129 -3.11 11.24 2.80
C TRP A 129 -3.19 11.55 1.31
N HIS A 130 -3.75 10.64 0.55
CA HIS A 130 -4.02 10.80 -0.87
C HIS A 130 -5.51 10.61 -1.16
N SER A 131 -6.00 11.23 -2.23
CA SER A 131 -7.38 11.11 -2.70
C SER A 131 -7.53 9.90 -3.64
N HIS A 132 -8.63 9.16 -3.50
CA HIS A 132 -8.99 8.07 -4.42
C HIS A 132 -9.75 8.55 -5.66
N ALA A 133 -10.10 9.83 -5.74
CA ALA A 133 -10.94 10.40 -6.79
C ALA A 133 -10.44 10.11 -8.20
N HIS A 134 -9.14 10.36 -8.45
CA HIS A 134 -8.54 10.16 -9.76
C HIS A 134 -8.49 8.69 -10.15
N GLU A 135 -7.99 7.82 -9.27
CA GLU A 135 -7.82 6.41 -9.60
C GLU A 135 -9.16 5.69 -9.82
N VAL A 136 -10.21 6.06 -9.07
CA VAL A 136 -11.56 5.55 -9.30
C VAL A 136 -12.04 6.00 -10.68
N LYS A 137 -12.01 7.30 -10.97
CA LYS A 137 -12.52 7.86 -12.23
C LYS A 137 -11.71 7.43 -13.45
N ALA A 138 -10.40 7.28 -13.31
CA ALA A 138 -9.51 6.85 -14.38
C ALA A 138 -9.56 5.33 -14.68
N GLY A 139 -10.38 4.54 -13.98
CA GLY A 139 -10.45 3.10 -14.16
C GLY A 139 -9.28 2.32 -13.55
N LEU A 140 -8.44 3.00 -12.75
CA LEU A 140 -7.26 2.39 -12.11
C LEU A 140 -7.65 1.55 -10.90
N TRP A 141 -8.64 1.97 -10.13
CA TRP A 141 -9.28 1.20 -9.07
C TRP A 141 -10.14 0.10 -9.68
N ALA A 142 -9.82 -1.15 -9.47
CA ALA A 142 -10.58 -2.27 -10.03
C ALA A 142 -10.93 -3.29 -8.95
N ASN A 143 -12.16 -3.83 -9.03
CA ASN A 143 -12.61 -4.93 -8.20
C ASN A 143 -12.65 -6.20 -9.08
N PRO A 144 -11.59 -7.02 -9.09
CA PRO A 144 -11.56 -8.23 -9.92
C PRO A 144 -12.78 -9.11 -9.68
N TRP A 145 -13.34 -9.64 -10.76
CA TRP A 145 -14.48 -10.57 -10.76
C TRP A 145 -15.82 -9.99 -10.26
N VAL A 146 -15.88 -8.69 -9.91
CA VAL A 146 -17.13 -8.00 -9.56
C VAL A 146 -17.67 -7.27 -10.79
N PRO A 147 -18.91 -7.58 -11.26
CA PRO A 147 -19.52 -6.85 -12.36
C PRO A 147 -19.60 -5.34 -12.06
N SER A 148 -19.24 -4.51 -13.03
CA SER A 148 -19.17 -3.04 -12.87
C SER A 148 -20.49 -2.42 -12.41
N VAL A 149 -21.61 -2.96 -12.85
CA VAL A 149 -22.95 -2.48 -12.50
C VAL A 149 -23.28 -2.63 -11.01
N LEU A 150 -22.71 -3.63 -10.33
CA LEU A 150 -22.93 -3.85 -8.90
C LEU A 150 -22.04 -2.96 -8.02
N GLY A 151 -20.98 -2.40 -8.59
CA GLY A 151 -19.99 -1.60 -7.87
C GLY A 151 -20.24 -0.10 -7.87
N LYS A 152 -21.19 0.43 -8.67
CA LYS A 152 -21.34 1.89 -8.86
C LYS A 152 -21.53 2.67 -7.55
N PRO A 153 -22.47 2.34 -6.65
CA PRO A 153 -22.62 3.08 -5.40
C PRO A 153 -21.37 3.07 -4.52
N GLU A 154 -20.62 1.97 -4.53
CA GLU A 154 -19.34 1.86 -3.82
C GLU A 154 -18.27 2.73 -4.49
N LEU A 155 -18.24 2.79 -5.82
CA LEU A 155 -17.29 3.64 -6.55
C LEU A 155 -17.54 5.13 -6.32
N ASP A 156 -18.81 5.55 -6.31
CA ASP A 156 -19.20 6.93 -5.99
C ASP A 156 -18.76 7.29 -4.55
N HIS A 157 -18.96 6.37 -3.59
CA HIS A 157 -18.50 6.54 -2.22
C HIS A 157 -16.96 6.62 -2.16
N MET A 158 -16.27 5.67 -2.79
CA MET A 158 -14.79 5.60 -2.76
C MET A 158 -14.12 6.81 -3.40
N ALA A 159 -14.70 7.40 -4.46
CA ALA A 159 -14.18 8.61 -5.08
C ALA A 159 -14.15 9.82 -4.13
N GLY A 160 -14.94 9.80 -3.06
CA GLY A 160 -14.94 10.83 -2.01
C GLY A 160 -14.03 10.54 -0.82
N THR A 161 -13.28 9.44 -0.81
CA THR A 161 -12.47 9.01 0.33
C THR A 161 -10.99 9.34 0.17
N PHE A 162 -10.26 9.23 1.29
CA PHE A 162 -8.82 9.49 1.37
C PHE A 162 -8.11 8.31 2.00
N GLY A 163 -6.97 7.92 1.43
CA GLY A 163 -6.12 6.83 1.90
C GLY A 163 -4.82 7.30 2.53
N LYS A 164 -4.32 6.53 3.50
CA LYS A 164 -2.95 6.63 4.01
C LYS A 164 -2.32 5.24 3.99
N PHE A 165 -1.38 5.04 3.06
CA PHE A 165 -0.74 3.76 2.81
C PHE A 165 0.74 3.80 3.21
N TRP A 166 1.15 2.88 4.07
CA TRP A 166 2.54 2.61 4.43
C TRP A 166 3.01 1.29 3.85
N CYS A 167 3.96 1.36 2.91
CA CYS A 167 4.63 0.20 2.34
C CYS A 167 5.81 -0.20 3.22
N THR A 168 5.81 -1.45 3.69
CA THR A 168 6.85 -2.00 4.57
C THR A 168 7.76 -2.99 3.87
N TRP A 169 7.45 -3.36 2.61
CA TRP A 169 8.25 -4.27 1.80
C TRP A 169 8.35 -3.77 0.36
N GLN A 170 9.51 -3.27 -0.01
CA GLN A 170 9.74 -2.60 -1.30
C GLN A 170 10.05 -3.63 -2.41
N VAL A 171 9.02 -4.34 -2.85
CA VAL A 171 9.12 -5.44 -3.82
C VAL A 171 9.54 -5.00 -5.23
N ASP A 172 9.30 -3.75 -5.59
CA ASP A 172 9.69 -3.13 -6.86
C ASP A 172 11.21 -3.07 -7.05
N ARG A 173 11.97 -3.01 -5.96
CA ARG A 173 13.44 -3.09 -5.97
C ARG A 173 13.97 -4.53 -6.04
N GLY A 174 13.09 -5.51 -5.99
CA GLY A 174 13.47 -6.91 -5.87
C GLY A 174 13.83 -7.34 -4.44
N ASP A 175 13.46 -6.57 -3.42
CA ASP A 175 13.70 -6.91 -2.02
C ASP A 175 13.02 -8.24 -1.67
N ARG A 176 13.81 -9.19 -1.21
CA ARG A 176 13.32 -10.53 -0.85
C ARG A 176 12.93 -10.66 0.62
N LEU A 177 13.12 -9.60 1.41
CA LEU A 177 12.70 -9.42 2.80
C LEU A 177 12.18 -8.00 2.99
N PRO A 178 11.34 -7.74 3.99
CA PRO A 178 10.90 -6.39 4.34
C PRO A 178 12.05 -5.63 5.03
N LEU A 179 12.83 -4.88 4.26
CA LEU A 179 14.03 -4.19 4.71
C LEU A 179 13.84 -2.68 4.70
N GLY A 180 14.56 -2.01 5.63
CA GLY A 180 14.59 -0.55 5.74
C GLY A 180 13.36 0.07 6.42
N ALA A 181 13.24 1.38 6.30
CA ALA A 181 12.11 2.14 6.83
C ALA A 181 10.84 1.90 6.00
N PRO A 182 9.64 2.05 6.59
CA PRO A 182 8.42 2.08 5.81
C PRO A 182 8.40 3.31 4.88
N ALA A 183 7.85 3.15 3.69
CA ALA A 183 7.69 4.23 2.75
C ALA A 183 6.22 4.67 2.67
N LEU A 184 6.00 5.99 2.66
CA LEU A 184 4.68 6.54 2.37
C LEU A 184 4.37 6.34 0.89
N MET A 185 3.19 5.83 0.61
CA MET A 185 2.68 5.64 -0.75
C MET A 185 1.56 6.63 -1.03
N VAL A 186 1.41 6.99 -2.30
CA VAL A 186 0.36 7.86 -2.79
C VAL A 186 -0.35 7.21 -3.97
N SER A 187 -1.58 7.65 -4.23
CA SER A 187 -2.37 7.21 -5.37
C SER A 187 -1.99 8.00 -6.64
N PRO A 188 -2.09 7.41 -7.84
CA PRO A 188 -1.96 8.15 -9.09
C PRO A 188 -2.93 9.33 -9.17
N GLN A 189 -2.45 10.52 -9.60
CA GLN A 189 -3.24 11.76 -9.62
C GLN A 189 -3.25 12.47 -10.98
N GLY A 190 -2.87 11.83 -12.05
CA GLY A 190 -2.83 12.50 -13.34
C GLY A 190 -2.44 11.62 -14.51
N GLU A 191 -2.46 12.23 -15.70
CA GLU A 191 -2.08 11.56 -16.96
C GLU A 191 -0.60 11.84 -17.35
N ARG A 192 0.08 12.74 -16.64
CA ARG A 192 1.49 13.10 -16.86
C ARG A 192 2.32 12.78 -15.62
N ASP A 193 2.47 13.75 -14.75
CA ASP A 193 3.19 13.56 -13.49
C ASP A 193 2.32 12.71 -12.55
N GLY A 194 2.82 11.52 -12.20
CA GLY A 194 2.05 10.54 -11.42
C GLY A 194 1.13 9.63 -12.23
N ALA A 195 1.25 9.62 -13.55
CA ALA A 195 0.59 8.61 -14.38
C ALA A 195 1.15 7.22 -14.11
N VAL A 196 0.27 6.22 -14.12
CA VAL A 196 0.70 4.83 -14.01
C VAL A 196 1.41 4.39 -15.28
N ARG A 197 2.50 3.67 -15.13
CA ARG A 197 3.24 3.07 -16.24
C ARG A 197 2.32 2.17 -17.09
N PRO A 198 2.27 2.37 -18.40
CA PRO A 198 1.36 1.63 -19.28
C PRO A 198 1.59 0.10 -19.28
N ASP A 199 2.82 -0.34 -18.99
CA ASP A 199 3.12 -1.78 -18.91
C ASP A 199 2.51 -2.44 -17.67
N LEU A 200 2.41 -1.72 -16.54
CA LEU A 200 1.72 -2.20 -15.34
C LEU A 200 0.21 -2.34 -15.61
N VAL A 201 -0.40 -1.31 -16.19
CA VAL A 201 -1.82 -1.31 -16.53
C VAL A 201 -2.14 -2.47 -17.48
N ARG A 202 -1.38 -2.63 -18.58
CA ARG A 202 -1.60 -3.73 -19.53
C ARG A 202 -1.49 -5.11 -18.88
N ARG A 203 -0.51 -5.33 -18.01
CA ARG A 203 -0.34 -6.62 -17.31
C ARG A 203 -1.52 -6.96 -16.42
N ARG A 204 -2.02 -5.98 -15.66
CA ARG A 204 -3.21 -6.12 -14.83
C ARG A 204 -4.45 -6.43 -15.68
N ASP A 205 -4.69 -5.64 -16.70
CA ASP A 205 -5.86 -5.75 -17.57
C ASP A 205 -5.89 -7.14 -18.27
N GLN A 206 -4.74 -7.62 -18.74
CA GLN A 206 -4.61 -8.97 -19.30
C GLN A 206 -4.91 -10.06 -18.25
N ARG A 207 -4.42 -9.91 -17.02
CA ARG A 207 -4.63 -10.89 -15.93
C ARG A 207 -6.10 -11.06 -15.59
N TYR A 208 -6.85 -9.97 -15.55
CA TYR A 208 -8.25 -9.98 -15.13
C TYR A 208 -9.24 -9.91 -16.29
N SER A 209 -8.76 -9.88 -17.53
CA SER A 209 -9.60 -9.85 -18.75
C SER A 209 -10.59 -8.69 -18.75
N PHE A 210 -10.14 -7.50 -18.35
CA PHE A 210 -10.90 -6.26 -18.50
C PHE A 210 -10.02 -5.15 -19.13
N SER A 211 -10.60 -4.01 -19.46
CA SER A 211 -9.90 -2.85 -19.99
C SER A 211 -10.05 -1.65 -19.06
N THR A 212 -8.92 -1.06 -18.67
CA THR A 212 -8.91 0.21 -17.93
C THR A 212 -9.68 1.31 -18.66
N GLU A 213 -9.57 1.37 -19.98
CA GLU A 213 -10.27 2.36 -20.78
C GLU A 213 -11.79 2.14 -20.76
N GLU A 214 -12.26 0.90 -20.81
CA GLU A 214 -13.68 0.56 -20.66
C GLU A 214 -14.18 0.90 -19.26
N LEU A 215 -13.39 0.62 -18.20
CA LEU A 215 -13.71 1.00 -16.83
C LEU A 215 -13.81 2.52 -16.69
N ARG A 216 -12.87 3.27 -17.30
CA ARG A 216 -12.86 4.74 -17.30
C ARG A 216 -14.12 5.28 -18.02
N ALA A 217 -14.46 4.75 -19.18
CA ALA A 217 -15.65 5.14 -19.91
C ALA A 217 -16.94 4.88 -19.12
N ALA A 218 -17.03 3.73 -18.47
CA ALA A 218 -18.18 3.36 -17.63
C ALA A 218 -18.32 4.22 -16.35
N ARG A 219 -17.29 4.99 -15.98
CA ARG A 219 -17.25 5.87 -14.80
C ARG A 219 -17.26 7.35 -15.16
N ALA A 220 -17.60 7.70 -16.37
CA ALA A 220 -17.65 9.10 -16.81
C ALA A 220 -18.59 9.95 -15.94
N ASP A 221 -19.67 9.33 -15.42
CA ASP A 221 -20.69 9.93 -14.58
C ASP A 221 -20.38 9.86 -13.05
N VAL A 222 -19.24 9.28 -12.64
CA VAL A 222 -18.80 9.32 -11.23
C VAL A 222 -18.50 10.75 -10.85
N GLU A 223 -19.22 11.25 -9.85
CA GLU A 223 -18.97 12.57 -9.30
C GLU A 223 -17.73 12.55 -8.43
N VAL A 224 -16.74 13.36 -8.82
CA VAL A 224 -15.57 13.63 -8.00
C VAL A 224 -15.83 14.88 -7.19
N PRO A 225 -15.99 14.76 -5.87
CA PRO A 225 -16.19 15.93 -5.02
C PRO A 225 -14.97 16.86 -5.11
N ALA A 226 -15.22 18.19 -5.12
CA ALA A 226 -14.13 19.16 -5.07
C ALA A 226 -13.28 18.94 -3.82
N GLU A 227 -11.97 19.08 -3.93
CA GLU A 227 -11.05 18.97 -2.80
C GLU A 227 -11.45 19.97 -1.69
N PRO A 228 -11.64 19.51 -0.44
CA PRO A 228 -12.07 20.38 0.66
C PRO A 228 -11.03 21.47 0.98
N ARG A 229 -9.76 21.13 0.86
CA ARG A 229 -8.61 22.03 1.04
C ARG A 229 -7.58 21.70 -0.04
N PRO A 230 -7.61 22.37 -1.19
CA PRO A 230 -6.72 22.09 -2.29
C PRO A 230 -5.24 22.04 -1.87
N GLY A 231 -4.56 20.90 -2.14
CA GLY A 231 -3.15 20.67 -1.82
C GLY A 231 -2.88 20.24 -0.38
N GLN A 232 -3.87 19.81 0.38
CA GLN A 232 -3.66 19.08 1.64
C GLN A 232 -3.53 17.58 1.41
N ALA A 233 -4.51 16.93 0.78
CA ALA A 233 -4.26 15.62 0.20
C ALA A 233 -3.38 15.76 -1.05
N ASP A 234 -2.70 14.69 -1.43
CA ASP A 234 -1.85 14.69 -2.63
C ASP A 234 -0.84 15.85 -2.66
N TYR A 235 -0.26 16.15 -1.51
CA TYR A 235 0.66 17.27 -1.30
C TYR A 235 1.77 17.33 -2.37
N TRP A 236 2.23 16.17 -2.81
CA TRP A 236 3.29 16.03 -3.82
C TRP A 236 2.90 16.60 -5.19
N VAL A 237 1.65 16.51 -5.60
CA VAL A 237 1.16 17.01 -6.90
C VAL A 237 1.33 18.51 -7.01
N ARG A 238 1.01 19.24 -5.95
CA ARG A 238 1.06 20.70 -5.94
C ARG A 238 2.43 21.26 -5.55
N HIS A 239 3.08 20.61 -4.62
CA HIS A 239 4.32 21.14 -4.00
C HIS A 239 5.58 20.51 -4.55
N HIS A 240 5.48 19.45 -5.38
CA HIS A 240 6.61 18.67 -5.91
C HIS A 240 7.54 18.18 -4.80
N LYS A 241 6.96 17.82 -3.63
CA LYS A 241 7.65 17.34 -2.44
C LYS A 241 6.92 16.14 -1.88
N GLY A 242 7.64 15.04 -1.69
CA GLY A 242 7.15 13.86 -1.00
C GLY A 242 7.64 13.80 0.45
N PHE A 243 7.23 12.74 1.14
CA PHE A 243 7.65 12.46 2.51
C PHE A 243 8.40 11.14 2.53
N ALA A 244 9.59 11.15 3.15
CA ALA A 244 10.39 9.97 3.42
C ALA A 244 10.51 9.77 4.94
N VAL A 245 10.73 8.53 5.36
CA VAL A 245 10.96 8.15 6.76
C VAL A 245 12.34 7.54 6.87
N ASP A 246 13.13 8.06 7.80
CA ASP A 246 14.42 7.49 8.16
C ASP A 246 14.35 6.78 9.52
N VAL A 247 15.10 5.70 9.64
CA VAL A 247 15.30 5.00 10.92
C VAL A 247 16.57 5.54 11.55
N VAL A 248 16.40 6.31 12.64
CA VAL A 248 17.51 6.89 13.39
C VAL A 248 17.51 6.36 14.82
N PRO A 249 18.70 6.12 15.42
CA PRO A 249 18.79 5.77 16.84
C PRO A 249 18.22 6.88 17.71
N HIS A 250 17.47 6.50 18.73
CA HIS A 250 16.91 7.43 19.71
C HIS A 250 17.12 6.91 21.12
N GLU A 251 17.41 7.80 22.08
CA GLU A 251 17.51 7.40 23.47
C GLU A 251 16.18 6.87 23.99
N MET A 252 16.24 5.73 24.68
CA MET A 252 15.05 5.17 25.30
C MET A 252 14.61 6.03 26.49
N LYS A 253 13.38 6.50 26.48
CA LYS A 253 12.77 7.15 27.65
C LYS A 253 12.52 6.09 28.72
N ARG A 254 13.27 6.13 29.82
CA ARG A 254 13.06 5.27 30.98
C ARG A 254 12.28 6.05 32.04
N HIS A 255 11.03 5.68 32.28
CA HIS A 255 10.18 6.31 33.29
C HIS A 255 10.20 5.60 34.66
N ALA A 256 10.65 4.36 34.71
CA ALA A 256 10.86 3.57 35.93
C ALA A 256 11.82 2.44 35.60
N PRO A 257 12.48 1.82 36.61
CA PRO A 257 13.13 0.54 36.36
C PRO A 257 12.08 -0.43 35.79
N PHE A 258 12.45 -1.11 34.71
CA PHE A 258 11.65 -2.22 34.23
C PHE A 258 11.41 -3.20 35.36
N PRO A 259 10.18 -3.72 35.56
CA PRO A 259 9.93 -4.72 36.58
C PRO A 259 10.75 -5.98 36.36
#